data_90b4bcf9475aa5e4e0567ac4bba2fac0
#
_entry.id   90b4bcf9475aa5e4e0567ac4bba2fac0
#
_cell.length_a   1.000
_cell.length_b   1.000
_cell.length_c   1.000
_cell.angle_alpha   90.00
_cell.angle_beta   90.00
_cell.angle_gamma   90.00
#
_symmetry.space_group_name_H-M   'P 1'
#
loop_
_entity.id
_entity.type
_entity.pdbx_description
1 polymer ?
#
loop_
_entity_poly.entity_id
_entity_poly.type
_entity_poly.pdbx_seq_one_letter_code
_entity_poly.pdbx_strand_id
1 'polypeptide(L)'
;MRPRMDPDDAAPEGATADQVGGRLRATARRLASALTRTAQTLEVSADLADRHARERFQAGDEEAAAEERLTARRARDGSQRARRQAARWLERSKGGTG
;
A
#
# COMPACT_ATOMS: atom_id res chain seq x y z
N MET A 1 37.27 -10.06 -15.64
CA MET A 1 36.14 -11.01 -15.53
C MET A 1 34.86 -10.22 -15.36
N ARG A 2 33.92 -10.38 -16.28
CA ARG A 2 32.63 -9.70 -16.16
C ARG A 2 31.84 -10.23 -14.99
N PRO A 3 31.29 -9.37 -14.14
CA PRO A 3 30.28 -9.86 -13.19
C PRO A 3 29.11 -10.42 -13.96
N ARG A 4 28.71 -11.61 -13.61
CA ARG A 4 27.57 -12.25 -14.24
C ARG A 4 26.32 -11.55 -13.76
N MET A 5 25.60 -10.95 -14.70
CA MET A 5 24.29 -10.38 -14.37
C MET A 5 23.30 -11.51 -14.17
N ASP A 6 22.58 -11.47 -13.06
CA ASP A 6 21.50 -12.39 -12.79
C ASP A 6 20.42 -12.19 -13.88
N PRO A 7 19.92 -13.26 -14.53
CA PRO A 7 18.85 -13.14 -15.52
C PRO A 7 17.59 -12.45 -14.98
N ASP A 8 17.37 -12.46 -13.65
CA ASP A 8 16.22 -11.79 -13.03
C ASP A 8 16.41 -10.27 -12.91
N ASP A 9 17.64 -9.78 -13.00
CA ASP A 9 17.98 -8.37 -12.83
C ASP A 9 18.08 -7.60 -14.14
N ALA A 10 18.07 -8.30 -15.27
CA ALA A 10 18.23 -7.68 -16.57
C ALA A 10 17.12 -8.13 -17.53
N ALA A 11 16.72 -7.22 -18.42
CA ALA A 11 15.87 -7.60 -19.53
C ALA A 11 16.61 -8.65 -20.40
N PRO A 12 15.93 -9.74 -20.83
CA PRO A 12 16.54 -10.69 -21.73
C PRO A 12 17.05 -9.99 -23.00
N GLU A 13 18.19 -10.47 -23.50
CA GLU A 13 18.72 -10.00 -24.76
C GLU A 13 17.68 -10.23 -25.86
N GLY A 14 17.36 -9.19 -26.63
CA GLY A 14 16.32 -9.27 -27.66
C GLY A 14 14.90 -8.97 -27.16
N ALA A 15 14.74 -8.55 -25.90
CA ALA A 15 13.44 -8.14 -25.37
C ALA A 15 12.92 -6.92 -26.14
N THR A 16 11.66 -6.98 -26.59
CA THR A 16 11.00 -5.86 -27.26
C THR A 16 10.56 -4.80 -26.24
N ALA A 17 10.32 -3.57 -26.74
CA ALA A 17 9.75 -2.51 -25.89
C ALA A 17 8.42 -2.94 -25.28
N ASP A 18 7.59 -3.69 -26.00
CA ASP A 18 6.31 -4.21 -25.50
C ASP A 18 6.49 -5.19 -24.35
N GLN A 19 7.50 -6.07 -24.42
CA GLN A 19 7.81 -7.01 -23.34
C GLN A 19 8.30 -6.29 -22.09
N VAL A 20 9.15 -5.29 -22.24
CA VAL A 20 9.62 -4.46 -21.12
C VAL A 20 8.46 -3.68 -20.50
N GLY A 21 7.63 -3.06 -21.35
CA GLY A 21 6.44 -2.35 -20.90
C GLY A 21 5.47 -3.26 -20.16
N GLY A 22 5.30 -4.50 -20.64
CA GLY A 22 4.46 -5.50 -19.97
C GLY A 22 4.95 -5.87 -18.58
N ARG A 23 6.27 -5.98 -18.40
CA ARG A 23 6.88 -6.21 -17.08
C ARG A 23 6.64 -5.05 -16.12
N LEU A 24 6.83 -3.84 -16.61
CA LEU A 24 6.62 -2.63 -15.80
C LEU A 24 5.18 -2.53 -15.36
N ARG A 25 4.22 -2.80 -16.26
CA ARG A 25 2.79 -2.81 -15.92
C ARG A 25 2.46 -3.89 -14.89
N ALA A 26 3.04 -5.09 -15.05
CA ALA A 26 2.84 -6.17 -14.08
C ALA A 26 3.38 -5.81 -12.70
N THR A 27 4.54 -5.19 -12.63
CA THR A 27 5.13 -4.71 -11.38
C THR A 27 4.25 -3.64 -10.75
N ALA A 28 3.73 -2.70 -11.54
CA ALA A 28 2.83 -1.66 -11.06
C ALA A 28 1.56 -2.25 -10.45
N ARG A 29 0.97 -3.28 -11.08
CA ARG A 29 -0.20 -3.98 -10.52
C ARG A 29 0.10 -4.66 -9.21
N ARG A 30 1.27 -5.31 -9.09
CA ARG A 30 1.68 -5.95 -7.84
C ARG A 30 1.86 -4.95 -6.72
N LEU A 31 2.47 -3.79 -7.00
CA LEU A 31 2.63 -2.72 -6.02
C LEU A 31 1.27 -2.15 -5.59
N ALA A 32 0.37 -1.94 -6.53
CA ALA A 32 -0.99 -1.49 -6.21
C ALA A 32 -1.72 -2.48 -5.30
N SER A 33 -1.60 -3.79 -5.59
CA SER A 33 -2.21 -4.82 -4.76
C SER A 33 -1.63 -4.83 -3.35
N ALA A 34 -0.31 -4.71 -3.22
CA ALA A 34 0.35 -4.67 -1.91
C ALA A 34 -0.11 -3.46 -1.09
N LEU A 35 -0.21 -2.28 -1.73
CA LEU A 35 -0.68 -1.06 -1.08
C LEU A 35 -2.15 -1.17 -0.66
N THR A 36 -2.98 -1.82 -1.47
CA THR A 36 -4.38 -2.06 -1.12
C THR A 36 -4.49 -2.96 0.11
N ARG A 37 -3.68 -4.02 0.20
CA ARG A 37 -3.65 -4.88 1.39
C ARG A 37 -3.19 -4.10 2.62
N THR A 38 -2.19 -3.24 2.47
CA THR A 38 -1.73 -2.36 3.55
C THR A 38 -2.86 -1.45 4.03
N ALA A 39 -3.60 -0.86 3.10
CA ALA A 39 -4.75 -0.01 3.43
C ALA A 39 -5.82 -0.78 4.20
N GLN A 40 -6.14 -1.99 3.78
CA GLN A 40 -7.11 -2.85 4.46
C GLN A 40 -6.68 -3.19 5.89
N THR A 41 -5.40 -3.51 6.08
CA THR A 41 -4.85 -3.79 7.41
C THR A 41 -4.95 -2.58 8.33
N LEU A 42 -4.65 -1.39 7.81
CA LEU A 42 -4.76 -0.15 8.57
C LEU A 42 -6.20 0.18 8.93
N GLU A 43 -7.16 -0.10 8.05
CA GLU A 43 -8.59 0.08 8.34
C GLU A 43 -9.06 -0.84 9.46
N VAL A 44 -8.64 -2.10 9.45
CA VAL A 44 -8.93 -3.05 10.53
C VAL A 44 -8.35 -2.56 11.84
N SER A 45 -7.10 -2.07 11.82
CA SER A 45 -6.45 -1.50 13.01
C SER A 45 -7.21 -0.28 13.53
N ALA A 46 -7.68 0.59 12.63
CA ALA A 46 -8.46 1.77 13.01
C ALA A 46 -9.78 1.39 13.68
N ASP A 47 -10.49 0.41 13.13
CA ASP A 47 -11.76 -0.07 13.68
C ASP A 47 -11.55 -0.67 15.07
N LEU A 48 -10.46 -1.42 15.27
CA LEU A 48 -10.12 -1.98 16.57
C LEU A 48 -9.79 -0.87 17.58
N ALA A 49 -9.03 0.14 17.18
CA ALA A 49 -8.72 1.27 18.04
C ALA A 49 -9.97 2.05 18.43
N ASP A 50 -10.92 2.25 17.51
CA ASP A 50 -12.20 2.88 17.81
C ASP A 50 -13.01 2.07 18.82
N ARG A 51 -12.99 0.75 18.70
CA ARG A 51 -13.66 -0.14 19.65
C ARG A 51 -13.04 -0.01 21.04
N HIS A 52 -11.71 -0.03 21.12
CA HIS A 52 -10.99 0.17 22.38
C HIS A 52 -11.29 1.56 22.97
N ALA A 53 -11.39 2.58 22.12
CA ALA A 53 -11.73 3.93 22.58
C ALA A 53 -13.10 3.96 23.27
N ARG A 54 -14.10 3.30 22.70
CA ARG A 54 -15.43 3.20 23.30
C ARG A 54 -15.40 2.47 24.63
N GLU A 55 -14.66 1.37 24.72
CA GLU A 55 -14.51 0.60 25.96
C GLU A 55 -13.82 1.43 27.04
N ARG A 56 -12.76 2.15 26.69
CA ARG A 56 -12.03 3.03 27.63
C ARG A 56 -12.92 4.17 28.13
N PHE A 57 -13.68 4.78 27.21
CA PHE A 57 -14.59 5.85 27.56
C PHE A 57 -15.68 5.36 28.53
N GLN A 58 -16.26 4.19 28.27
CA GLN A 58 -17.28 3.59 29.14
C GLN A 58 -16.71 3.22 30.51
N ALA A 59 -15.43 2.89 30.58
CA ALA A 59 -14.74 2.61 31.84
C ALA A 59 -14.32 3.87 32.60
N GLY A 60 -14.59 5.06 32.05
CA GLY A 60 -14.25 6.34 32.67
C GLY A 60 -12.82 6.81 32.39
N ASP A 61 -12.09 6.12 31.52
CA ASP A 61 -10.73 6.48 31.17
C ASP A 61 -10.72 7.30 29.88
N GLU A 62 -11.03 8.59 30.01
CA GLU A 62 -11.15 9.51 28.86
C GLU A 62 -9.81 9.76 28.18
N GLU A 63 -8.72 9.77 28.94
CA GLU A 63 -7.38 9.98 28.38
C GLU A 63 -6.97 8.82 27.46
N ALA A 64 -7.14 7.58 27.94
CA ALA A 64 -6.87 6.40 27.13
C ALA A 64 -7.79 6.32 25.92
N ALA A 65 -9.06 6.71 26.06
CA ALA A 65 -9.99 6.79 24.93
C ALA A 65 -9.52 7.78 23.86
N ALA A 66 -9.02 8.95 24.28
CA ALA A 66 -8.48 9.96 23.36
C ALA A 66 -7.25 9.46 22.61
N GLU A 67 -6.35 8.74 23.29
CA GLU A 67 -5.18 8.14 22.68
C GLU A 67 -5.57 7.10 21.61
N GLU A 68 -6.55 6.25 21.92
CA GLU A 68 -7.06 5.24 20.98
C GLU A 68 -7.71 5.90 19.76
N ARG A 69 -8.45 6.99 19.94
CA ARG A 69 -9.01 7.74 18.80
C ARG A 69 -7.94 8.35 17.92
N LEU A 70 -6.84 8.82 18.50
CA LEU A 70 -5.71 9.34 17.75
C LEU A 70 -5.06 8.22 16.93
N THR A 71 -4.88 7.04 17.53
CA THR A 71 -4.37 5.84 16.83
C THR A 71 -5.27 5.50 15.64
N ALA A 72 -6.59 5.51 15.83
CA ALA A 72 -7.54 5.24 14.76
C ALA A 72 -7.42 6.25 13.60
N ARG A 73 -7.29 7.54 13.92
CA ARG A 73 -7.12 8.58 12.91
C ARG A 73 -5.84 8.40 12.11
N ARG A 74 -4.74 8.12 12.78
CA ARG A 74 -3.44 7.88 12.12
C ARG A 74 -3.51 6.67 11.18
N ALA A 75 -4.18 5.61 11.60
CA ALA A 75 -4.36 4.42 10.78
C ALA A 75 -5.22 4.72 9.54
N ARG A 76 -6.29 5.49 9.69
CA ARG A 76 -7.13 5.89 8.55
C ARG A 76 -6.41 6.80 7.58
N ASP A 77 -5.62 7.74 8.08
CA ASP A 77 -4.79 8.60 7.23
C ASP A 77 -3.77 7.77 6.45
N GLY A 78 -3.15 6.79 7.10
CA GLY A 78 -2.23 5.86 6.44
C GLY A 78 -2.93 5.02 5.38
N SER A 79 -4.13 4.54 5.67
CA SER A 79 -4.94 3.80 4.70
C SER A 79 -5.26 4.64 3.46
N GLN A 80 -5.66 5.88 3.64
CA GLN A 80 -5.95 6.79 2.53
C GLN A 80 -4.71 7.08 1.68
N ARG A 81 -3.55 7.28 2.33
CA ARG A 81 -2.29 7.46 1.58
C ARG A 81 -1.95 6.23 0.75
N ALA A 82 -2.09 5.04 1.34
CA ALA A 82 -1.82 3.79 0.63
C ALA A 82 -2.76 3.60 -0.56
N ARG A 83 -4.03 3.94 -0.41
CA ARG A 83 -5.01 3.86 -1.52
C ARG A 83 -4.70 4.85 -2.63
N ARG A 84 -4.28 6.07 -2.30
CA ARG A 84 -3.86 7.04 -3.31
C ARG A 84 -2.63 6.58 -4.08
N GLN A 85 -1.67 5.99 -3.38
CA GLN A 85 -0.49 5.40 -4.03
C GLN A 85 -0.86 4.22 -4.91
N ALA A 86 -1.76 3.36 -4.44
CA ALA A 86 -2.27 2.24 -5.23
C ALA A 86 -2.92 2.72 -6.53
N ALA A 87 -3.72 3.77 -6.46
CA ALA A 87 -4.36 4.37 -7.63
C ALA A 87 -3.33 4.88 -8.64
N ARG A 88 -2.25 5.51 -8.18
CA ARG A 88 -1.16 5.98 -9.04
C ARG A 88 -0.47 4.82 -9.76
N TRP A 89 -0.21 3.73 -9.06
CA TRP A 89 0.40 2.55 -9.66
C TRP A 89 -0.53 1.88 -10.65
N LEU A 90 -1.84 1.86 -10.38
CA LEU A 90 -2.83 1.33 -11.33
C LEU A 90 -2.88 2.18 -12.61
N GLU A 91 -2.77 3.48 -12.51
CA GLU A 91 -2.67 4.33 -13.69
C GLU A 91 -1.45 4.01 -14.54
N ARG A 92 -0.31 3.78 -13.90
CA ARG A 92 0.91 3.35 -14.59
C ARG A 92 0.73 1.98 -15.26
N SER A 93 -0.05 1.08 -14.64
CA SER A 93 -0.30 -0.25 -15.19
C SER A 93 -1.15 -0.20 -16.46
N LYS A 94 -1.85 0.91 -16.71
CA LYS A 94 -2.68 1.11 -17.92
C LYS A 94 -1.87 1.59 -19.12
N GLY A 95 -0.55 1.61 -19.03
CA GLY A 95 0.31 1.96 -20.14
C GLY A 95 0.74 3.42 -20.18
N GLY A 96 0.42 4.21 -19.20
CA GLY A 96 1.01 5.53 -18.98
C GLY A 96 0.79 6.56 -20.08
N THR A 97 -0.23 6.44 -20.87
CA THR A 97 -0.65 7.54 -21.73
C THR A 97 -1.25 8.59 -20.84
N GLY A 98 -0.42 9.42 -20.38
CA GLY A 98 -0.83 10.52 -19.54
C GLY A 98 -1.79 11.42 -20.24
#